data_ce60bc9eebf65f06c9dba6343f90c738
#
_entry.id   ce60bc9eebf65f06c9dba6343f90c738
#
_cell.length_a   1.000
_cell.length_b   1.000
_cell.length_c   1.000
_cell.angle_alpha   90.00
_cell.angle_beta   90.00
_cell.angle_gamma   90.00
#
_symmetry.space_group_name_H-M   'P 1'
#
loop_
_entity.id
_entity.type
_entity.pdbx_description
1 polymer ?
#
loop_
_entity_poly.entity_id
_entity_poly.type
_entity_poly.pdbx_seq_one_letter_code
_entity_poly.pdbx_strand_id
1 'polypeptide(L)'
;TKATHFFLATSYMSLPDPSGTACDHRVVDETFWGQFLRIQRISAASFTAPRTFFPLSKAADHADLLNAASHVVAALVEGRSPVLLDFSGEELREFAKMEWKAQAPEVEISPDQPARRQSAAVAKAEQNYRQVSRFSVIWTILADAREAGLQDTERLRLLNIDDKHHIQIMCRKPLKHDQPMLVLDADADPEILQAIGCDIVAAHDITLRPNAIIRQLHDRRMTNGGLLNKPELRESWRRIIVKEVLRDRSERGGGVLVGATRKVVRAFFEDAGHDFGGMSEESVSSFMLDTPLHGASWLWFGGRSLGSNRYQDYSSVIVIGREELPAEALEDQAAAIWGDTPGEPLECIEADHLENRRMPEVEIPYEMTDGSTMAVEVPCHPDYRVRRLQLQTRELATRQLIERLRLARATQPKRVLLGCNIPIPGIPVDDLIAWQDLCVERVDAAVGDGLMRHGGVRLSADGLAEAAPKVFKNAPVGKEYLKRNKHIQGRLKSPEYWQSFGERQIVKLRTSQPYAREELALVDARTLEDAKRMAEALWGPLRMCRPA
;
A
#
# COMPACT_ATOMS: atom_id res chain seq x y z
N THR A 1 1.87 -42.00 7.53
CA THR A 1 2.10 -40.98 8.58
C THR A 1 0.94 -40.00 8.52
N LYS A 2 0.16 -39.87 9.61
CA LYS A 2 -0.84 -38.81 9.71
C LYS A 2 -0.10 -37.45 9.80
N ALA A 3 -0.45 -36.51 8.95
CA ALA A 3 0.05 -35.15 9.08
C ALA A 3 -0.38 -34.58 10.43
N THR A 4 0.52 -33.87 11.13
CA THR A 4 0.27 -33.27 12.43
C THR A 4 0.08 -31.75 12.32
N HIS A 5 0.50 -31.16 11.21
CA HIS A 5 0.39 -29.73 10.92
C HIS A 5 -0.11 -29.52 9.50
N PHE A 6 -1.06 -28.60 9.34
CA PHE A 6 -1.62 -28.19 8.05
C PHE A 6 -1.38 -26.69 7.86
N PHE A 7 -0.85 -26.30 6.72
CA PHE A 7 -0.67 -24.90 6.33
C PHE A 7 -1.72 -24.53 5.29
N LEU A 8 -2.61 -23.64 5.63
CA LEU A 8 -3.71 -23.20 4.78
C LEU A 8 -3.67 -21.68 4.63
N ALA A 9 -4.16 -21.17 3.50
CA ALA A 9 -4.39 -19.74 3.36
C ALA A 9 -5.48 -19.27 4.32
N THR A 10 -5.37 -18.05 4.85
CA THR A 10 -6.36 -17.47 5.78
C THR A 10 -7.79 -17.42 5.20
N SER A 11 -7.93 -17.39 3.86
CA SER A 11 -9.23 -17.49 3.18
C SER A 11 -10.03 -18.75 3.52
N TYR A 12 -9.37 -19.83 3.96
CA TYR A 12 -10.04 -21.06 4.40
C TYR A 12 -10.82 -20.88 5.71
N MET A 13 -10.56 -19.84 6.51
CA MET A 13 -11.30 -19.57 7.74
C MET A 13 -12.80 -19.30 7.52
N SER A 14 -13.20 -18.90 6.32
CA SER A 14 -14.61 -18.72 5.93
C SER A 14 -15.20 -19.93 5.18
N LEU A 15 -14.44 -21.00 5.03
CA LEU A 15 -14.85 -22.22 4.34
C LEU A 15 -14.87 -23.41 5.32
N PRO A 16 -15.63 -24.50 5.03
CA PRO A 16 -15.50 -25.75 5.76
C PRO A 16 -14.06 -26.27 5.68
N ASP A 17 -13.62 -26.97 6.72
CA ASP A 17 -12.32 -27.63 6.69
C ASP A 17 -12.23 -28.61 5.52
N PRO A 18 -11.11 -28.61 4.79
CA PRO A 18 -10.86 -29.64 3.79
C PRO A 18 -10.89 -31.02 4.44
N SER A 19 -11.37 -32.04 3.71
CA SER A 19 -11.44 -33.41 4.20
C SER A 19 -10.09 -33.88 4.73
N GLY A 20 -10.06 -34.37 5.95
CA GLY A 20 -8.85 -34.90 6.60
C GLY A 20 -7.94 -33.84 7.26
N THR A 21 -8.36 -32.59 7.34
CA THR A 21 -7.60 -31.48 7.98
C THR A 21 -8.21 -31.04 9.33
N ALA A 22 -8.98 -31.91 9.99
CA ALA A 22 -9.48 -31.58 11.32
C ALA A 22 -8.32 -31.28 12.29
N CYS A 23 -8.44 -30.19 13.02
CA CYS A 23 -7.41 -29.73 13.96
C CYS A 23 -8.04 -29.31 15.29
N ASP A 24 -7.27 -29.45 16.39
CA ASP A 24 -7.71 -29.06 17.74
C ASP A 24 -7.49 -27.57 18.00
N HIS A 25 -6.51 -26.95 17.34
CA HIS A 25 -6.10 -25.58 17.50
C HIS A 25 -5.73 -24.96 16.16
N ARG A 26 -5.88 -23.64 16.05
CA ARG A 26 -5.46 -22.85 14.90
C ARG A 26 -4.46 -21.79 15.31
N VAL A 27 -3.46 -21.54 14.49
CA VAL A 27 -2.58 -20.39 14.60
C VAL A 27 -2.74 -19.57 13.33
N VAL A 28 -3.08 -18.30 13.49
CA VAL A 28 -3.21 -17.35 12.38
C VAL A 28 -2.06 -16.38 12.48
N ASP A 29 -1.26 -16.31 11.42
CA ASP A 29 -0.13 -15.40 11.31
C ASP A 29 -0.55 -14.18 10.45
N GLU A 30 -0.30 -13.00 10.95
CA GLU A 30 -0.62 -11.71 10.35
C GLU A 30 -2.14 -11.38 10.25
N THR A 31 -2.43 -10.18 9.74
CA THR A 31 -3.77 -9.59 9.60
C THR A 31 -4.64 -10.37 8.61
N PHE A 32 -5.85 -10.74 9.03
CA PHE A 32 -6.75 -11.54 8.20
C PHE A 32 -8.18 -10.99 8.08
N TRP A 33 -8.58 -10.05 8.92
CA TRP A 33 -9.96 -9.57 9.01
C TRP A 33 -10.51 -9.04 7.67
N GLY A 34 -9.70 -8.35 6.88
CA GLY A 34 -10.11 -7.80 5.58
C GLY A 34 -10.59 -8.85 4.58
N GLN A 35 -10.16 -10.12 4.72
CA GLN A 35 -10.58 -11.22 3.85
C GLN A 35 -12.03 -11.67 4.10
N PHE A 36 -12.61 -11.29 5.25
CA PHE A 36 -14.01 -11.56 5.56
C PHE A 36 -14.93 -10.54 4.93
N LEU A 37 -14.45 -9.36 4.56
CA LEU A 37 -15.28 -8.32 3.97
C LEU A 37 -15.68 -8.66 2.53
N ARG A 38 -16.92 -8.40 2.20
CA ARG A 38 -17.49 -8.48 0.86
C ARG A 38 -18.20 -7.18 0.53
N ILE A 39 -17.56 -6.34 -0.27
CA ILE A 39 -18.15 -5.14 -0.83
C ILE A 39 -18.35 -5.42 -2.31
N GLN A 40 -19.62 -5.49 -2.73
CA GLN A 40 -20.00 -5.94 -4.07
C GLN A 40 -20.99 -4.98 -4.68
N ARG A 41 -20.99 -4.86 -6.00
CA ARG A 41 -21.96 -4.07 -6.75
C ARG A 41 -22.73 -4.95 -7.71
N ILE A 42 -24.01 -4.69 -7.83
CA ILE A 42 -24.86 -5.26 -8.85
C ILE A 42 -25.65 -4.15 -9.54
N SER A 43 -25.98 -4.32 -10.80
CA SER A 43 -26.92 -3.42 -11.48
C SER A 43 -28.31 -3.63 -10.89
N ALA A 44 -29.03 -2.56 -10.57
CA ALA A 44 -30.42 -2.62 -10.12
C ALA A 44 -31.32 -3.31 -11.17
N ALA A 45 -31.06 -3.05 -12.45
CA ALA A 45 -31.75 -3.72 -13.55
C ALA A 45 -31.51 -5.24 -13.57
N SER A 46 -30.31 -5.72 -13.19
CA SER A 46 -30.08 -7.16 -13.11
C SER A 46 -30.79 -7.82 -11.92
N PHE A 47 -30.99 -7.08 -10.84
CA PHE A 47 -31.72 -7.58 -9.67
C PHE A 47 -33.22 -7.71 -9.91
N THR A 48 -33.81 -6.87 -10.76
CA THR A 48 -35.23 -6.95 -11.16
C THR A 48 -35.47 -7.83 -12.40
N ALA A 49 -34.41 -8.28 -13.08
CA ALA A 49 -34.52 -9.12 -14.28
C ALA A 49 -34.93 -10.56 -13.95
N PRO A 50 -35.63 -11.27 -14.88
CA PRO A 50 -35.96 -12.68 -14.72
C PRO A 50 -34.71 -13.56 -14.49
N ARG A 51 -34.83 -14.54 -13.61
CA ARG A 51 -33.77 -15.52 -13.28
C ARG A 51 -33.72 -16.61 -14.33
N THR A 52 -32.58 -16.74 -15.03
CA THR A 52 -32.42 -17.64 -16.21
C THR A 52 -32.72 -19.10 -15.90
N PHE A 53 -32.36 -19.61 -14.73
CA PHE A 53 -32.48 -21.03 -14.39
C PHE A 53 -33.58 -21.29 -13.36
N PHE A 54 -34.48 -20.33 -13.10
CA PHE A 54 -35.59 -20.55 -12.17
C PHE A 54 -36.56 -21.60 -12.72
N PRO A 55 -37.02 -22.57 -11.91
CA PRO A 55 -37.88 -23.67 -12.38
C PRO A 55 -39.23 -23.17 -12.91
N LEU A 56 -39.58 -23.55 -14.14
CA LEU A 56 -40.86 -23.17 -14.76
C LEU A 56 -42.09 -23.62 -13.96
N SER A 57 -42.01 -24.75 -13.25
CA SER A 57 -43.06 -25.26 -12.36
C SER A 57 -43.37 -24.35 -11.18
N LYS A 58 -42.55 -23.34 -10.92
CA LYS A 58 -42.63 -22.36 -9.85
C LYS A 58 -42.76 -20.93 -10.35
N ALA A 59 -43.49 -20.74 -11.45
CA ALA A 59 -43.65 -19.44 -12.10
C ALA A 59 -44.31 -18.37 -11.17
N ALA A 60 -45.21 -18.76 -10.29
CA ALA A 60 -45.80 -17.86 -9.30
C ALA A 60 -44.76 -17.38 -8.29
N ASP A 61 -44.00 -18.29 -7.67
CA ASP A 61 -42.89 -17.95 -6.74
C ASP A 61 -41.90 -17.01 -7.40
N HIS A 62 -41.62 -17.23 -8.71
CA HIS A 62 -40.71 -16.36 -9.46
C HIS A 62 -41.25 -14.96 -9.70
N ALA A 63 -42.56 -14.86 -10.00
CA ALA A 63 -43.25 -13.56 -10.15
C ALA A 63 -43.24 -12.77 -8.84
N ASP A 64 -43.52 -13.43 -7.72
CA ASP A 64 -43.47 -12.80 -6.39
C ASP A 64 -42.07 -12.30 -6.03
N LEU A 65 -41.04 -13.10 -6.29
CA LEU A 65 -39.64 -12.71 -6.09
C LEU A 65 -39.25 -11.47 -6.91
N LEU A 66 -39.66 -11.41 -8.20
CA LEU A 66 -39.38 -10.27 -9.07
C LEU A 66 -40.13 -9.01 -8.68
N ASN A 67 -41.40 -9.17 -8.23
CA ASN A 67 -42.18 -8.07 -7.68
C ASN A 67 -41.55 -7.49 -6.43
N ALA A 68 -41.17 -8.35 -5.49
CA ALA A 68 -40.46 -7.93 -4.28
C ALA A 68 -39.12 -7.23 -4.60
N ALA A 69 -38.34 -7.76 -5.56
CA ALA A 69 -37.10 -7.12 -6.01
C ALA A 69 -37.34 -5.71 -6.60
N SER A 70 -38.44 -5.56 -7.35
CA SER A 70 -38.83 -4.26 -7.89
C SER A 70 -39.22 -3.26 -6.79
N HIS A 71 -39.92 -3.69 -5.74
CA HIS A 71 -40.21 -2.84 -4.58
C HIS A 71 -38.96 -2.40 -3.83
N VAL A 72 -37.97 -3.30 -3.64
CA VAL A 72 -36.68 -2.97 -3.01
C VAL A 72 -35.94 -1.91 -3.83
N VAL A 73 -35.86 -2.10 -5.14
CA VAL A 73 -35.19 -1.13 -6.04
C VAL A 73 -35.94 0.22 -6.01
N ALA A 74 -37.26 0.21 -6.09
CA ALA A 74 -38.06 1.44 -6.05
C ALA A 74 -37.85 2.20 -4.74
N ALA A 75 -37.87 1.50 -3.60
CA ALA A 75 -37.60 2.12 -2.31
C ALA A 75 -36.21 2.79 -2.27
N LEU A 76 -35.17 2.09 -2.71
CA LEU A 76 -33.82 2.64 -2.75
C LEU A 76 -33.70 3.85 -3.70
N VAL A 77 -34.37 3.83 -4.86
CA VAL A 77 -34.37 4.95 -5.83
C VAL A 77 -35.11 6.17 -5.27
N GLU A 78 -36.16 5.96 -4.48
CA GLU A 78 -36.92 7.02 -3.83
C GLU A 78 -36.25 7.51 -2.52
N GLY A 79 -35.09 6.98 -2.15
CA GLY A 79 -34.38 7.32 -0.91
C GLY A 79 -35.11 6.83 0.34
N ARG A 80 -35.98 5.82 0.21
CA ARG A 80 -36.69 5.17 1.32
C ARG A 80 -35.97 3.90 1.75
N SER A 81 -35.98 3.60 3.02
CA SER A 81 -35.44 2.35 3.53
C SER A 81 -36.20 1.13 2.99
N PRO A 82 -35.51 0.16 2.34
CA PRO A 82 -36.14 -1.08 1.92
C PRO A 82 -36.52 -2.00 3.10
N VAL A 83 -36.01 -1.75 4.32
CA VAL A 83 -36.36 -2.48 5.54
C VAL A 83 -37.82 -2.21 5.93
N LEU A 84 -38.34 -1.03 5.59
CA LEU A 84 -39.73 -0.62 5.91
C LEU A 84 -40.78 -1.17 4.94
N LEU A 85 -40.39 -1.91 3.91
CA LEU A 85 -41.35 -2.59 3.04
C LEU A 85 -42.17 -3.61 3.84
N ASP A 86 -43.40 -3.84 3.39
CA ASP A 86 -44.34 -4.74 4.05
C ASP A 86 -44.01 -6.23 3.78
N PHE A 87 -42.80 -6.62 4.23
CA PHE A 87 -42.34 -8.01 4.23
C PHE A 87 -41.90 -8.39 5.64
N SER A 88 -42.31 -9.58 6.08
CA SER A 88 -41.78 -10.18 7.32
C SER A 88 -40.33 -10.69 7.12
N GLY A 89 -39.60 -10.85 8.23
CA GLY A 89 -38.26 -11.46 8.17
C GLY A 89 -38.28 -12.87 7.57
N GLU A 90 -39.33 -13.65 7.83
CA GLU A 90 -39.51 -15.00 7.27
C GLU A 90 -39.70 -14.97 5.74
N GLU A 91 -40.53 -14.08 5.21
CA GLU A 91 -40.73 -13.91 3.77
C GLU A 91 -39.40 -13.51 3.08
N LEU A 92 -38.65 -12.58 3.66
CA LEU A 92 -37.33 -12.17 3.14
C LEU A 92 -36.35 -13.35 3.16
N ARG A 93 -36.35 -14.21 4.18
CA ARG A 93 -35.56 -15.45 4.20
C ARG A 93 -36.00 -16.44 3.13
N GLU A 94 -37.30 -16.55 2.85
CA GLU A 94 -37.79 -17.37 1.74
C GLU A 94 -37.33 -16.82 0.37
N PHE A 95 -37.37 -15.49 0.15
CA PHE A 95 -36.80 -14.91 -1.07
C PHE A 95 -35.29 -15.21 -1.21
N ALA A 96 -34.54 -15.14 -0.12
CA ALA A 96 -33.12 -15.55 -0.14
C ALA A 96 -32.92 -17.01 -0.57
N LYS A 97 -33.78 -17.93 -0.10
CA LYS A 97 -33.75 -19.34 -0.53
C LYS A 97 -34.23 -19.52 -1.98
N MET A 98 -35.22 -18.71 -2.40
CA MET A 98 -35.71 -18.74 -3.79
C MET A 98 -34.63 -18.36 -4.80
N GLU A 99 -33.76 -17.42 -4.48
CA GLU A 99 -32.64 -17.10 -5.38
C GLU A 99 -31.78 -18.33 -5.68
N TRP A 100 -31.53 -19.20 -4.69
CA TRP A 100 -30.75 -20.44 -4.90
C TRP A 100 -31.46 -21.46 -5.77
N LYS A 101 -32.80 -21.40 -5.97
CA LYS A 101 -33.51 -22.22 -6.96
C LYS A 101 -33.14 -21.84 -8.40
N ALA A 102 -32.58 -20.66 -8.61
CA ALA A 102 -32.09 -20.17 -9.91
C ALA A 102 -30.59 -20.48 -10.15
N GLN A 103 -29.98 -21.31 -9.33
CA GLN A 103 -28.63 -21.78 -9.56
C GLN A 103 -28.56 -22.65 -10.81
N ALA A 104 -27.55 -22.40 -11.67
CA ALA A 104 -27.30 -23.24 -12.84
C ALA A 104 -27.05 -24.70 -12.41
N PRO A 105 -27.50 -25.68 -13.20
CA PRO A 105 -27.21 -27.08 -12.94
C PRO A 105 -25.70 -27.33 -12.91
N GLU A 106 -25.28 -28.39 -12.23
CA GLU A 106 -23.87 -28.80 -12.20
C GLU A 106 -23.30 -28.94 -13.60
N VAL A 107 -22.08 -28.47 -13.77
CA VAL A 107 -21.39 -28.53 -15.05
C VAL A 107 -20.72 -29.88 -15.18
N GLU A 108 -21.25 -30.75 -16.05
CA GLU A 108 -20.57 -31.97 -16.42
C GLU A 108 -19.35 -31.65 -17.31
N ILE A 109 -18.16 -31.89 -16.76
CA ILE A 109 -16.89 -31.72 -17.48
C ILE A 109 -16.42 -33.12 -17.89
N SER A 110 -16.40 -33.37 -19.21
CA SER A 110 -15.82 -34.57 -19.77
C SER A 110 -14.38 -34.30 -20.23
N PRO A 111 -13.40 -35.20 -19.94
CA PRO A 111 -12.04 -35.09 -20.45
C PRO A 111 -11.95 -34.95 -21.98
N ASP A 112 -12.93 -35.49 -22.70
CA ASP A 112 -12.99 -35.48 -24.17
C ASP A 112 -13.49 -34.16 -24.76
N GLN A 113 -13.99 -33.24 -23.92
CA GLN A 113 -14.42 -31.93 -24.37
C GLN A 113 -13.22 -30.99 -24.58
N PRO A 114 -13.24 -30.16 -25.64
CA PRO A 114 -12.22 -29.11 -25.83
C PRO A 114 -12.11 -28.18 -24.61
N ALA A 115 -10.90 -27.92 -24.14
CA ALA A 115 -10.62 -27.09 -22.96
C ALA A 115 -11.35 -25.71 -22.99
N ARG A 116 -11.48 -25.10 -24.19
CA ARG A 116 -12.22 -23.84 -24.36
C ARG A 116 -13.71 -23.97 -24.02
N ARG A 117 -14.35 -25.12 -24.35
CA ARG A 117 -15.76 -25.38 -24.01
C ARG A 117 -15.92 -25.64 -22.51
N GLN A 118 -15.02 -26.41 -21.91
CA GLN A 118 -14.99 -26.63 -20.46
C GLN A 118 -14.87 -25.32 -19.72
N SER A 119 -13.88 -24.47 -20.08
CA SER A 119 -13.67 -23.16 -19.46
C SER A 119 -14.86 -22.23 -19.60
N ALA A 120 -15.52 -22.22 -20.77
CA ALA A 120 -16.72 -21.40 -21.01
C ALA A 120 -17.92 -21.87 -20.16
N ALA A 121 -18.11 -23.18 -20.02
CA ALA A 121 -19.18 -23.75 -19.20
C ALA A 121 -18.96 -23.44 -17.71
N VAL A 122 -17.74 -23.63 -17.22
CA VAL A 122 -17.36 -23.27 -15.83
C VAL A 122 -17.57 -21.77 -15.58
N ALA A 123 -17.07 -20.91 -16.48
CA ALA A 123 -17.23 -19.46 -16.33
C ALA A 123 -18.70 -19.03 -16.27
N LYS A 124 -19.57 -19.62 -17.09
CA LYS A 124 -21.02 -19.37 -17.06
C LYS A 124 -21.66 -19.79 -15.74
N ALA A 125 -21.32 -20.99 -15.27
CA ALA A 125 -21.84 -21.49 -13.99
C ALA A 125 -21.34 -20.63 -12.82
N GLU A 126 -20.07 -20.25 -12.83
CA GLU A 126 -19.49 -19.35 -11.84
C GLU A 126 -20.14 -17.97 -11.84
N GLN A 127 -20.40 -17.38 -13.01
CA GLN A 127 -21.11 -16.12 -13.13
C GLN A 127 -22.51 -16.20 -12.55
N ASN A 128 -23.25 -17.27 -12.85
CA ASN A 128 -24.58 -17.49 -12.30
C ASN A 128 -24.52 -17.70 -10.76
N TYR A 129 -23.61 -18.53 -10.26
CA TYR A 129 -23.44 -18.72 -8.83
C TYR A 129 -23.14 -17.40 -8.11
N ARG A 130 -22.25 -16.57 -8.66
CA ARG A 130 -21.94 -15.25 -8.11
C ARG A 130 -23.18 -14.35 -8.09
N GLN A 131 -23.99 -14.38 -9.14
CA GLN A 131 -25.22 -13.60 -9.24
C GLN A 131 -26.25 -14.05 -8.20
N VAL A 132 -26.55 -15.34 -8.14
CA VAL A 132 -27.49 -15.93 -7.16
C VAL A 132 -27.04 -15.61 -5.72
N SER A 133 -25.77 -15.82 -5.43
CA SER A 133 -25.19 -15.50 -4.12
C SER A 133 -25.36 -14.03 -3.73
N ARG A 134 -25.12 -13.11 -4.67
CA ARG A 134 -25.28 -11.66 -4.41
C ARG A 134 -26.73 -11.27 -4.16
N PHE A 135 -27.66 -11.82 -4.94
CA PHE A 135 -29.08 -11.55 -4.78
C PHE A 135 -29.62 -12.11 -3.47
N SER A 136 -29.25 -13.35 -3.12
CA SER A 136 -29.61 -13.97 -1.86
C SER A 136 -29.11 -13.15 -0.64
N VAL A 137 -27.92 -12.56 -0.74
CA VAL A 137 -27.35 -11.72 0.34
C VAL A 137 -28.19 -10.46 0.58
N ILE A 138 -28.75 -9.82 -0.46
CA ILE A 138 -29.65 -8.65 -0.29
C ILE A 138 -30.83 -9.02 0.61
N TRP A 139 -31.50 -10.10 0.29
CA TRP A 139 -32.65 -10.58 1.07
C TRP A 139 -32.26 -10.95 2.51
N THR A 140 -31.08 -11.54 2.68
CA THR A 140 -30.56 -11.88 4.01
C THR A 140 -30.30 -10.61 4.83
N ILE A 141 -29.70 -9.59 4.26
CA ILE A 141 -29.45 -8.30 4.93
C ILE A 141 -30.78 -7.67 5.39
N LEU A 142 -31.79 -7.65 4.50
CA LEU A 142 -33.10 -7.10 4.82
C LEU A 142 -33.81 -7.92 5.92
N ALA A 143 -33.69 -9.24 5.86
CA ALA A 143 -34.25 -10.13 6.90
C ALA A 143 -33.56 -9.88 8.25
N ASP A 144 -32.24 -9.84 8.31
CA ASP A 144 -31.45 -9.57 9.52
C ASP A 144 -31.88 -8.22 10.14
N ALA A 145 -31.94 -7.16 9.33
CA ALA A 145 -32.31 -5.83 9.77
C ALA A 145 -33.77 -5.80 10.31
N ARG A 146 -34.70 -6.48 9.63
CA ARG A 146 -36.09 -6.58 10.05
C ARG A 146 -36.27 -7.34 11.36
N GLU A 147 -35.57 -8.46 11.49
CA GLU A 147 -35.59 -9.28 12.71
C GLU A 147 -34.94 -8.56 13.91
N ALA A 148 -33.91 -7.72 13.65
CA ALA A 148 -33.30 -6.85 14.66
C ALA A 148 -34.14 -5.62 15.00
N GLY A 149 -35.29 -5.39 14.34
CA GLY A 149 -36.16 -4.23 14.58
C GLY A 149 -35.61 -2.90 14.07
N LEU A 150 -34.63 -2.95 13.17
CA LEU A 150 -34.03 -1.74 12.58
C LEU A 150 -35.01 -1.07 11.61
N GLN A 151 -34.93 0.25 11.51
CA GLN A 151 -35.72 1.05 10.56
C GLN A 151 -35.01 1.21 9.21
N ASP A 152 -33.70 0.99 9.17
CA ASP A 152 -32.87 1.07 7.98
C ASP A 152 -31.68 0.12 8.10
N THR A 153 -30.90 -0.05 6.99
CA THR A 153 -29.67 -0.80 6.97
C THR A 153 -28.60 -0.03 6.23
N GLU A 154 -27.43 0.11 6.83
CA GLU A 154 -26.26 0.74 6.21
C GLU A 154 -25.54 -0.22 5.26
N ARG A 155 -25.94 -1.49 5.22
CA ARG A 155 -25.31 -2.54 4.40
C ARG A 155 -25.79 -2.57 2.94
N LEU A 156 -26.79 -1.76 2.61
CA LEU A 156 -27.29 -1.58 1.24
C LEU A 156 -27.28 -0.11 0.87
N ARG A 157 -26.66 0.25 -0.23
CA ARG A 157 -26.61 1.63 -0.74
C ARG A 157 -26.93 1.65 -2.23
N LEU A 158 -27.73 2.63 -2.66
CA LEU A 158 -27.90 2.89 -4.09
C LEU A 158 -26.79 3.83 -4.58
N LEU A 159 -26.16 3.45 -5.68
CA LEU A 159 -25.17 4.28 -6.39
C LEU A 159 -25.69 4.60 -7.80
N ASN A 160 -25.42 5.81 -8.26
CA ASN A 160 -25.61 6.17 -9.66
C ASN A 160 -24.23 6.20 -10.35
N ILE A 161 -24.00 5.29 -11.30
CA ILE A 161 -22.74 5.15 -12.02
C ILE A 161 -23.08 5.15 -13.52
N ASP A 162 -22.53 6.11 -14.27
CA ASP A 162 -22.80 6.28 -15.71
C ASP A 162 -24.32 6.28 -16.03
N ASP A 163 -25.08 7.06 -15.27
CA ASP A 163 -26.55 7.18 -15.34
C ASP A 163 -27.32 5.85 -15.14
N LYS A 164 -26.70 4.88 -14.47
CA LYS A 164 -27.32 3.60 -14.11
C LYS A 164 -27.31 3.38 -12.61
N HIS A 165 -28.42 2.90 -12.12
CA HIS A 165 -28.52 2.53 -10.70
C HIS A 165 -27.84 1.20 -10.41
N HIS A 166 -27.03 1.20 -9.38
CA HIS A 166 -26.35 0.03 -8.86
C HIS A 166 -26.65 -0.10 -7.36
N ILE A 167 -26.85 -1.32 -6.89
CA ILE A 167 -26.94 -1.63 -5.48
C ILE A 167 -25.57 -2.05 -5.00
N GLN A 168 -25.00 -1.32 -4.05
CA GLN A 168 -23.80 -1.69 -3.33
C GLN A 168 -24.20 -2.53 -2.11
N ILE A 169 -23.59 -3.68 -1.98
CA ILE A 169 -23.85 -4.67 -0.94
C ILE A 169 -22.60 -4.76 -0.08
N MET A 170 -22.74 -4.47 1.20
CA MET A 170 -21.68 -4.52 2.19
C MET A 170 -22.00 -5.61 3.20
N CYS A 171 -21.21 -6.67 3.20
CA CYS A 171 -21.41 -7.80 4.10
C CYS A 171 -20.10 -8.48 4.47
N ARG A 172 -20.16 -9.31 5.49
CA ARG A 172 -19.04 -10.15 5.91
C ARG A 172 -19.33 -11.62 5.66
N LYS A 173 -18.28 -12.39 5.43
CA LYS A 173 -18.34 -13.84 5.45
C LYS A 173 -18.43 -14.31 6.91
N PRO A 174 -19.13 -15.40 7.20
CA PRO A 174 -19.11 -15.97 8.55
C PRO A 174 -17.75 -16.60 8.85
N LEU A 175 -17.28 -16.45 10.08
CA LEU A 175 -16.26 -17.33 10.63
C LEU A 175 -16.89 -18.70 10.87
N LYS A 176 -16.32 -19.78 10.26
CA LYS A 176 -16.94 -21.12 10.27
C LYS A 176 -16.23 -22.10 11.20
N HIS A 177 -15.43 -21.61 12.10
CA HIS A 177 -14.58 -22.44 12.94
C HIS A 177 -14.69 -22.00 14.40
N ASP A 178 -14.92 -22.92 15.28
CA ASP A 178 -15.11 -22.79 16.72
C ASP A 178 -13.93 -23.35 17.54
N GLN A 179 -12.87 -23.83 16.85
CA GLN A 179 -11.67 -24.28 17.56
C GLN A 179 -10.92 -23.10 18.19
N PRO A 180 -10.23 -23.32 19.33
CA PRO A 180 -9.36 -22.33 19.92
C PRO A 180 -8.35 -21.81 18.91
N MET A 181 -8.23 -20.48 18.86
CA MET A 181 -7.39 -19.79 17.87
C MET A 181 -6.40 -18.85 18.55
N LEU A 182 -5.14 -18.93 18.17
CA LEU A 182 -4.10 -17.97 18.51
C LEU A 182 -3.83 -17.08 17.30
N VAL A 183 -4.06 -15.77 17.46
CA VAL A 183 -3.73 -14.76 16.43
C VAL A 183 -2.41 -14.12 16.79
N LEU A 184 -1.44 -14.20 15.90
CA LEU A 184 -0.12 -13.59 16.01
C LEU A 184 -0.04 -12.42 15.01
N ASP A 185 -0.49 -11.26 15.46
CA ASP A 185 -0.56 -10.08 14.60
C ASP A 185 -0.11 -8.85 15.40
N ALA A 186 0.90 -8.15 14.91
CA ALA A 186 1.40 -6.93 15.53
C ALA A 186 0.37 -5.77 15.52
N ASP A 187 -0.61 -5.88 14.65
CA ASP A 187 -1.62 -4.85 14.40
C ASP A 187 -3.04 -5.34 14.68
N ALA A 188 -3.20 -6.46 15.43
CA ALA A 188 -4.50 -7.01 15.78
C ALA A 188 -5.34 -5.98 16.54
N ASP A 189 -6.55 -5.74 16.03
CA ASP A 189 -7.54 -4.92 16.71
C ASP A 189 -8.64 -5.82 17.31
N PRO A 190 -8.73 -5.91 18.66
CA PRO A 190 -9.70 -6.78 19.31
C PRO A 190 -11.16 -6.46 18.94
N GLU A 191 -11.51 -5.17 18.77
CA GLU A 191 -12.89 -4.79 18.43
C GLU A 191 -13.25 -5.21 16.99
N ILE A 192 -12.31 -5.08 16.05
CA ILE A 192 -12.52 -5.57 14.68
C ILE A 192 -12.67 -7.09 14.68
N LEU A 193 -11.78 -7.80 15.39
CA LEU A 193 -11.82 -9.26 15.47
C LEU A 193 -13.10 -9.76 16.12
N GLN A 194 -13.53 -9.13 17.21
CA GLN A 194 -14.81 -9.45 17.87
C GLN A 194 -16.00 -9.20 16.94
N ALA A 195 -16.00 -8.07 16.23
CA ALA A 195 -17.06 -7.72 15.30
C ALA A 195 -17.16 -8.68 14.11
N ILE A 196 -16.07 -9.33 13.68
CA ILE A 196 -16.13 -10.38 12.64
C ILE A 196 -16.48 -11.77 13.18
N GLY A 197 -16.68 -11.91 14.50
CA GLY A 197 -17.19 -13.12 15.13
C GLY A 197 -16.15 -13.92 15.93
N CYS A 198 -14.97 -13.33 16.26
CA CYS A 198 -14.03 -13.95 17.18
C CYS A 198 -14.47 -13.71 18.64
N ASP A 199 -14.53 -14.77 19.44
CA ASP A 199 -14.70 -14.66 20.88
C ASP A 199 -13.31 -14.52 21.53
N ILE A 200 -13.00 -13.29 21.99
CA ILE A 200 -11.66 -12.95 22.49
C ILE A 200 -11.58 -13.19 23.99
N VAL A 201 -10.86 -14.23 24.40
CA VAL A 201 -10.64 -14.57 25.80
C VAL A 201 -9.43 -13.87 26.43
N ALA A 202 -8.45 -13.49 25.61
CA ALA A 202 -7.27 -12.73 26.04
C ALA A 202 -6.64 -11.98 24.87
N ALA A 203 -6.11 -10.77 25.14
CA ALA A 203 -5.30 -9.99 24.23
C ALA A 203 -4.07 -9.48 24.97
N HIS A 204 -2.90 -9.60 24.37
CA HIS A 204 -1.62 -9.19 24.95
C HIS A 204 -0.84 -8.37 23.94
N ASP A 205 -0.48 -7.16 24.32
CA ASP A 205 0.41 -6.31 23.54
C ASP A 205 1.86 -6.54 23.97
N ILE A 206 2.71 -6.77 22.99
CA ILE A 206 4.16 -6.88 23.18
C ILE A 206 4.82 -5.67 22.55
N THR A 207 5.22 -4.72 23.39
CA THR A 207 5.93 -3.53 22.94
C THR A 207 7.42 -3.83 22.77
N LEU A 208 7.91 -3.76 21.55
CA LEU A 208 9.32 -3.88 21.22
C LEU A 208 9.86 -2.53 20.77
N ARG A 209 10.98 -2.10 21.34
CA ARG A 209 11.65 -0.89 20.86
C ARG A 209 12.42 -1.18 19.59
N PRO A 210 12.20 -0.41 18.50
CA PRO A 210 12.98 -0.55 17.29
C PRO A 210 14.44 -0.16 17.53
N ASN A 211 15.40 -0.96 17.06
CA ASN A 211 16.80 -0.56 17.02
C ASN A 211 17.05 0.20 15.70
N ALA A 212 16.62 1.45 15.67
CA ALA A 212 16.66 2.29 14.47
C ALA A 212 16.82 3.76 14.83
N ILE A 213 17.31 4.54 13.87
CA ILE A 213 17.26 6.01 13.87
C ILE A 213 16.14 6.39 12.93
N ILE A 214 15.08 6.99 13.47
CA ILE A 214 13.84 7.26 12.75
C ILE A 214 13.70 8.77 12.54
N ARG A 215 13.69 9.15 11.27
CA ARG A 215 13.49 10.53 10.82
C ARG A 215 12.17 10.64 10.08
N GLN A 216 11.37 11.66 10.39
CA GLN A 216 10.06 11.84 9.79
C GLN A 216 9.87 13.23 9.20
N LEU A 217 9.31 13.27 7.99
CA LEU A 217 8.86 14.49 7.35
C LEU A 217 7.60 15.01 8.05
N HIS A 218 7.63 16.25 8.57
CA HIS A 218 6.51 16.78 9.36
C HIS A 218 5.64 17.82 8.62
N ASP A 219 6.19 18.51 7.63
CA ASP A 219 5.55 19.66 6.96
C ASP A 219 4.86 19.31 5.62
N ARG A 220 4.80 18.03 5.25
CA ARG A 220 4.22 17.58 3.97
C ARG A 220 3.45 16.27 4.12
N ARG A 221 2.25 16.24 3.55
CA ARG A 221 1.40 15.03 3.52
C ARG A 221 1.88 13.96 2.55
N MET A 222 2.56 14.33 1.48
CA MET A 222 2.99 13.44 0.39
C MET A 222 1.87 12.54 -0.12
N THR A 223 0.77 13.15 -0.54
CA THR A 223 -0.41 12.44 -1.04
C THR A 223 -0.11 11.70 -2.34
N ASN A 224 -0.83 10.60 -2.60
CA ASN A 224 -0.72 9.83 -3.84
C ASN A 224 -0.94 10.70 -5.09
N GLY A 225 -1.96 11.57 -5.08
CA GLY A 225 -2.22 12.49 -6.18
C GLY A 225 -1.05 13.45 -6.43
N GLY A 226 -0.45 13.99 -5.36
CA GLY A 226 0.73 14.84 -5.47
C GLY A 226 1.93 14.11 -6.05
N LEU A 227 2.18 12.86 -5.61
CA LEU A 227 3.29 12.04 -6.11
C LEU A 227 3.07 11.58 -7.56
N LEU A 228 1.85 11.26 -7.95
CA LEU A 228 1.54 10.83 -9.32
C LEU A 228 1.55 11.97 -10.33
N ASN A 229 1.01 13.15 -9.95
CA ASN A 229 0.82 14.26 -10.87
C ASN A 229 2.04 15.20 -10.97
N LYS A 230 3.05 15.06 -10.09
CA LYS A 230 4.23 15.94 -10.03
C LYS A 230 5.54 15.15 -10.23
N PRO A 231 6.00 14.98 -11.48
CA PRO A 231 7.26 14.27 -11.77
C PRO A 231 8.47 14.90 -11.07
N GLU A 232 8.47 16.22 -10.87
CA GLU A 232 9.53 16.93 -10.14
C GLU A 232 9.62 16.53 -8.66
N LEU A 233 8.50 16.15 -8.06
CA LEU A 233 8.47 15.65 -6.69
C LEU A 233 9.08 14.25 -6.62
N ARG A 234 8.75 13.37 -7.59
CA ARG A 234 9.39 12.05 -7.70
C ARG A 234 10.88 12.15 -8.01
N GLU A 235 11.29 13.11 -8.85
CA GLU A 235 12.71 13.36 -9.10
C GLU A 235 13.44 13.81 -7.83
N SER A 236 12.82 14.62 -6.98
CA SER A 236 13.39 15.00 -5.68
C SER A 236 13.56 13.79 -4.77
N TRP A 237 12.58 12.89 -4.70
CA TRP A 237 12.68 11.63 -3.98
C TRP A 237 13.74 10.71 -4.57
N ARG A 238 13.86 10.61 -5.90
CA ARG A 238 14.94 9.85 -6.55
C ARG A 238 16.32 10.28 -6.06
N ARG A 239 16.55 11.59 -5.93
CA ARG A 239 17.82 12.13 -5.43
C ARG A 239 18.08 11.76 -3.98
N ILE A 240 17.05 11.80 -3.14
CA ILE A 240 17.13 11.36 -1.73
C ILE A 240 17.49 9.86 -1.67
N ILE A 241 16.81 9.03 -2.46
CA ILE A 241 17.10 7.59 -2.56
C ILE A 241 18.55 7.35 -2.99
N VAL A 242 19.00 8.02 -4.05
CA VAL A 242 20.38 7.89 -4.54
C VAL A 242 21.39 8.26 -3.45
N LYS A 243 21.15 9.34 -2.71
CA LYS A 243 22.01 9.76 -1.60
C LYS A 243 22.09 8.67 -0.52
N GLU A 244 20.96 8.09 -0.13
CA GLU A 244 20.91 7.04 0.88
C GLU A 244 21.58 5.74 0.39
N VAL A 245 21.36 5.34 -0.86
CA VAL A 245 22.04 4.18 -1.48
C VAL A 245 23.55 4.35 -1.52
N LEU A 246 24.03 5.55 -1.86
CA LEU A 246 25.46 5.84 -1.87
C LEU A 246 26.06 5.80 -0.47
N ARG A 247 25.33 6.27 0.53
CA ARG A 247 25.70 6.17 1.94
C ARG A 247 25.77 4.71 2.37
N ASP A 248 24.71 3.94 2.11
CA ASP A 248 24.65 2.52 2.44
C ASP A 248 25.83 1.73 1.86
N ARG A 249 26.14 1.92 0.57
CA ARG A 249 27.27 1.26 -0.10
C ARG A 249 28.61 1.58 0.58
N SER A 250 28.81 2.82 1.00
CA SER A 250 30.06 3.23 1.66
C SER A 250 30.21 2.63 3.05
N GLU A 251 29.11 2.50 3.78
CA GLU A 251 29.05 1.90 5.11
C GLU A 251 29.05 0.34 5.06
N ARG A 252 29.04 -0.27 3.86
CA ARG A 252 28.83 -1.71 3.63
C ARG A 252 27.54 -2.21 4.23
N GLY A 253 26.49 -1.40 4.14
CA GLY A 253 25.15 -1.77 4.58
C GLY A 253 24.55 -2.91 3.77
N GLY A 254 23.47 -3.47 4.27
CA GLY A 254 22.76 -4.58 3.64
C GLY A 254 21.87 -4.20 2.47
N GLY A 255 21.69 -2.90 2.21
CA GLY A 255 20.87 -2.35 1.13
C GLY A 255 19.81 -1.36 1.62
N VAL A 256 19.15 -0.72 0.66
CA VAL A 256 18.09 0.27 0.88
C VAL A 256 16.77 -0.27 0.35
N LEU A 257 15.73 -0.27 1.18
CA LEU A 257 14.36 -0.55 0.79
C LEU A 257 13.60 0.76 0.59
N VAL A 258 12.81 0.84 -0.48
CA VAL A 258 11.91 1.96 -0.73
C VAL A 258 10.48 1.45 -0.77
N GLY A 259 9.60 2.06 0.02
CA GLY A 259 8.19 1.73 0.08
C GLY A 259 7.31 2.90 -0.33
N ALA A 260 6.26 2.62 -1.12
CA ALA A 260 5.22 3.59 -1.50
C ALA A 260 3.93 2.85 -1.88
N THR A 261 2.90 3.55 -2.36
CA THR A 261 1.76 2.88 -2.99
C THR A 261 2.18 2.26 -4.32
N ARG A 262 1.53 1.17 -4.73
CA ARG A 262 1.86 0.45 -5.96
C ARG A 262 1.87 1.34 -7.21
N LYS A 263 0.92 2.28 -7.31
CA LYS A 263 0.86 3.24 -8.42
C LYS A 263 2.06 4.18 -8.45
N VAL A 264 2.49 4.65 -7.27
CA VAL A 264 3.68 5.51 -7.13
C VAL A 264 4.96 4.74 -7.47
N VAL A 265 5.11 3.51 -6.98
CA VAL A 265 6.24 2.63 -7.36
C VAL A 265 6.31 2.49 -8.89
N ARG A 266 5.19 2.13 -9.53
CA ARG A 266 5.11 2.03 -10.99
C ARG A 266 5.55 3.32 -11.69
N ALA A 267 5.08 4.49 -11.22
CA ALA A 267 5.46 5.77 -11.80
C ALA A 267 6.98 6.05 -11.72
N PHE A 268 7.66 5.61 -10.66
CA PHE A 268 9.14 5.70 -10.59
C PHE A 268 9.84 4.85 -11.64
N PHE A 269 9.32 3.64 -11.89
CA PHE A 269 9.86 2.78 -12.95
C PHE A 269 9.61 3.37 -14.34
N GLU A 270 8.43 3.92 -14.60
CA GLU A 270 8.09 4.60 -15.84
C GLU A 270 8.95 5.85 -16.07
N ASP A 271 9.19 6.67 -15.05
CA ASP A 271 10.12 7.82 -15.10
C ASP A 271 11.56 7.41 -15.43
N ALA A 272 11.95 6.19 -15.05
CA ALA A 272 13.26 5.61 -15.39
C ALA A 272 13.33 5.02 -16.80
N GLY A 273 12.21 4.99 -17.53
CA GLY A 273 12.13 4.54 -18.92
C GLY A 273 11.65 3.09 -19.09
N HIS A 274 11.11 2.45 -18.05
CA HIS A 274 10.50 1.13 -18.19
C HIS A 274 9.08 1.28 -18.79
N ASP A 275 8.80 0.51 -19.84
CA ASP A 275 7.48 0.44 -20.45
C ASP A 275 6.79 -0.87 -20.03
N PHE A 276 5.58 -0.75 -19.49
CA PHE A 276 4.74 -1.87 -19.06
C PHE A 276 3.59 -2.18 -20.02
N GLY A 277 3.59 -1.55 -21.22
CA GLY A 277 2.58 -1.83 -22.23
C GLY A 277 2.53 -3.31 -22.62
N GLY A 278 1.33 -3.89 -22.61
CA GLY A 278 1.12 -5.30 -22.98
C GLY A 278 1.50 -6.35 -21.92
N MET A 279 2.06 -5.95 -20.77
CA MET A 279 2.35 -6.86 -19.66
C MET A 279 1.10 -7.06 -18.78
N SER A 280 0.93 -8.29 -18.26
CA SER A 280 -0.07 -8.52 -17.23
C SER A 280 0.29 -7.79 -15.93
N GLU A 281 -0.72 -7.42 -15.14
CA GLU A 281 -0.50 -6.77 -13.83
C GLU A 281 0.33 -7.63 -12.87
N GLU A 282 0.27 -8.95 -13.01
CA GLU A 282 1.08 -9.88 -12.24
C GLU A 282 2.56 -9.83 -12.66
N SER A 283 2.82 -9.81 -13.97
CA SER A 283 4.17 -9.68 -14.54
C SER A 283 4.81 -8.34 -14.15
N VAL A 284 4.05 -7.24 -14.23
CA VAL A 284 4.50 -5.91 -13.79
C VAL A 284 4.86 -5.93 -12.30
N SER A 285 4.02 -6.55 -11.47
CA SER A 285 4.29 -6.64 -10.03
C SER A 285 5.56 -7.43 -9.73
N SER A 286 5.74 -8.59 -10.35
CA SER A 286 6.95 -9.40 -10.18
C SER A 286 8.20 -8.65 -10.66
N PHE A 287 8.13 -7.99 -11.81
CA PHE A 287 9.23 -7.19 -12.33
C PHE A 287 9.66 -6.08 -11.34
N MET A 288 8.71 -5.30 -10.82
CA MET A 288 9.00 -4.22 -9.88
C MET A 288 9.57 -4.71 -8.54
N LEU A 289 9.17 -5.90 -8.07
CA LEU A 289 9.71 -6.49 -6.85
C LEU A 289 11.13 -7.06 -7.00
N ASP A 290 11.45 -7.56 -8.19
CA ASP A 290 12.71 -8.26 -8.43
C ASP A 290 13.79 -7.38 -9.07
N THR A 291 13.39 -6.22 -9.62
CA THR A 291 14.31 -5.31 -10.29
C THR A 291 14.69 -4.13 -9.38
N PRO A 292 15.96 -4.00 -8.97
CA PRO A 292 16.42 -2.82 -8.25
C PRO A 292 16.31 -1.58 -9.13
N LEU A 293 15.76 -0.49 -8.61
CA LEU A 293 15.69 0.80 -9.28
C LEU A 293 16.45 1.85 -8.47
N HIS A 294 17.33 2.61 -9.11
CA HIS A 294 18.23 3.58 -8.46
C HIS A 294 19.12 2.97 -7.36
N GLY A 295 19.41 1.66 -7.47
CA GLY A 295 20.20 0.92 -6.49
C GLY A 295 19.46 0.49 -5.24
N ALA A 296 18.16 0.74 -5.14
CA ALA A 296 17.30 0.32 -4.04
C ALA A 296 16.34 -0.80 -4.48
N SER A 297 15.89 -1.62 -3.53
CA SER A 297 14.77 -2.53 -3.71
C SER A 297 13.45 -1.82 -3.41
N TRP A 298 12.38 -2.21 -4.10
CA TRP A 298 11.10 -1.54 -4.01
C TRP A 298 9.99 -2.47 -3.51
N LEU A 299 9.08 -1.88 -2.75
CA LEU A 299 7.94 -2.56 -2.15
C LEU A 299 6.75 -1.60 -2.13
N TRP A 300 5.53 -2.12 -1.97
CA TRP A 300 4.33 -1.30 -1.76
C TRP A 300 3.48 -1.84 -0.61
N PHE A 301 2.63 -0.97 -0.07
CA PHE A 301 1.73 -1.31 1.02
C PHE A 301 0.81 -2.47 0.64
N GLY A 302 0.59 -3.42 1.55
CA GLY A 302 -0.27 -4.57 1.34
C GLY A 302 0.18 -5.55 0.24
N GLY A 303 1.42 -5.46 -0.24
CA GLY A 303 1.94 -6.27 -1.33
C GLY A 303 2.18 -7.75 -0.98
N ARG A 304 2.49 -8.58 -2.01
CA ARG A 304 2.82 -10.02 -1.90
C ARG A 304 4.03 -10.35 -1.01
N SER A 305 4.73 -9.36 -0.51
CA SER A 305 5.88 -9.49 0.39
C SER A 305 5.50 -9.63 1.86
N LEU A 306 4.20 -9.69 2.19
CA LEU A 306 3.75 -9.99 3.54
C LEU A 306 4.39 -11.31 4.00
N GLY A 307 4.96 -11.34 5.21
CA GLY A 307 5.67 -12.50 5.76
C GLY A 307 7.10 -12.73 5.24
N SER A 308 7.61 -11.96 4.29
CA SER A 308 8.95 -12.16 3.73
C SER A 308 10.05 -11.65 4.65
N ASN A 309 11.11 -12.46 4.84
CA ASN A 309 12.35 -12.08 5.52
C ASN A 309 13.44 -11.54 4.57
N ARG A 310 13.11 -11.31 3.29
CA ARG A 310 14.06 -10.89 2.24
C ARG A 310 14.85 -9.63 2.59
N TYR A 311 14.24 -8.72 3.37
CA TYR A 311 14.80 -7.41 3.65
C TYR A 311 15.35 -7.26 5.08
N GLN A 312 15.40 -8.34 5.86
CA GLN A 312 15.85 -8.30 7.27
C GLN A 312 17.27 -7.77 7.45
N ASP A 313 18.14 -7.99 6.46
CA ASP A 313 19.54 -7.57 6.51
C ASP A 313 19.76 -6.17 5.92
N TYR A 314 18.72 -5.53 5.39
CA TYR A 314 18.82 -4.17 4.88
C TYR A 314 19.08 -3.17 6.01
N SER A 315 19.89 -2.16 5.72
CA SER A 315 20.31 -1.14 6.69
C SER A 315 19.36 0.06 6.74
N SER A 316 18.57 0.27 5.68
CA SER A 316 17.74 1.46 5.57
C SER A 316 16.40 1.20 4.88
N VAL A 317 15.37 1.92 5.30
CA VAL A 317 14.08 2.00 4.59
C VAL A 317 13.64 3.45 4.43
N ILE A 318 13.15 3.77 3.24
CA ILE A 318 12.52 5.05 2.91
C ILE A 318 11.07 4.76 2.54
N VAL A 319 10.12 5.32 3.29
CA VAL A 319 8.69 5.23 2.99
C VAL A 319 8.26 6.55 2.36
N ILE A 320 7.73 6.51 1.13
CA ILE A 320 7.31 7.70 0.37
C ILE A 320 5.79 7.78 0.36
N GLY A 321 5.24 8.78 1.04
CA GLY A 321 3.81 8.95 1.17
C GLY A 321 3.18 7.91 2.11
N ARG A 322 1.92 7.60 1.86
CA ARG A 322 1.11 6.68 2.67
C ARG A 322 0.04 6.00 1.83
N GLU A 323 -0.45 4.86 2.28
CA GLU A 323 -1.72 4.34 1.82
C GLU A 323 -2.84 5.19 2.43
N GLU A 324 -3.86 5.52 1.67
CA GLU A 324 -5.01 6.27 2.15
C GLU A 324 -6.24 5.89 1.32
N LEU A 325 -7.20 5.29 1.99
CA LEU A 325 -8.48 4.97 1.37
C LEU A 325 -9.40 6.20 1.42
N PRO A 326 -10.21 6.41 0.37
CA PRO A 326 -11.29 7.39 0.43
C PRO A 326 -12.24 7.12 1.60
N ALA A 327 -12.85 8.17 2.16
CA ALA A 327 -13.82 8.04 3.26
C ALA A 327 -14.91 7.02 2.96
N GLU A 328 -15.51 7.09 1.77
CA GLU A 328 -16.52 6.15 1.30
C GLU A 328 -16.07 4.68 1.37
N ALA A 329 -14.83 4.39 0.97
CA ALA A 329 -14.32 3.03 1.00
C ALA A 329 -14.12 2.50 2.43
N LEU A 330 -13.77 3.37 3.37
CA LEU A 330 -13.67 3.03 4.80
C LEU A 330 -15.06 2.83 5.40
N GLU A 331 -16.02 3.72 5.08
CA GLU A 331 -17.42 3.62 5.50
C GLU A 331 -18.06 2.32 4.99
N ASP A 332 -17.80 1.93 3.73
CA ASP A 332 -18.27 0.66 3.17
C ASP A 332 -17.72 -0.55 3.93
N GLN A 333 -16.44 -0.51 4.32
CA GLN A 333 -15.84 -1.57 5.15
C GLN A 333 -16.48 -1.60 6.55
N ALA A 334 -16.69 -0.44 7.14
CA ALA A 334 -17.34 -0.32 8.45
C ALA A 334 -18.79 -0.81 8.39
N ALA A 335 -19.54 -0.45 7.35
CA ALA A 335 -20.91 -0.92 7.15
C ALA A 335 -20.97 -2.45 7.01
N ALA A 336 -19.97 -3.07 6.35
CA ALA A 336 -19.89 -4.53 6.26
C ALA A 336 -19.70 -5.20 7.64
N ILE A 337 -19.05 -4.52 8.58
CA ILE A 337 -18.73 -5.04 9.93
C ILE A 337 -19.81 -4.65 10.95
N TRP A 338 -20.19 -3.37 11.01
CA TRP A 338 -21.02 -2.79 12.07
C TRP A 338 -22.35 -2.19 11.59
N GLY A 339 -22.65 -2.21 10.29
CA GLY A 339 -23.78 -1.47 9.71
C GLY A 339 -25.18 -1.85 10.19
N ASP A 340 -25.32 -2.94 10.97
CA ASP A 340 -26.59 -3.34 11.58
C ASP A 340 -26.47 -3.43 13.12
N THR A 341 -25.52 -2.70 13.71
CA THR A 341 -25.43 -2.63 15.18
C THR A 341 -26.58 -1.80 15.72
N PRO A 342 -27.51 -2.37 16.53
CA PRO A 342 -28.70 -1.67 17.00
C PRO A 342 -28.33 -0.46 17.87
N GLY A 343 -28.94 0.68 17.57
CA GLY A 343 -28.83 1.91 18.37
C GLY A 343 -27.55 2.73 18.12
N GLU A 344 -26.65 2.25 17.27
CA GLU A 344 -25.38 2.90 16.96
C GLU A 344 -25.13 2.99 15.44
N PRO A 345 -25.85 3.83 14.70
CA PRO A 345 -25.58 4.05 13.27
C PRO A 345 -24.17 4.59 13.06
N LEU A 346 -23.59 4.34 11.89
CA LEU A 346 -22.29 4.91 11.52
C LEU A 346 -22.43 6.40 11.22
N GLU A 347 -21.51 7.19 11.73
CA GLU A 347 -21.40 8.61 11.37
C GLU A 347 -20.66 8.71 10.03
N CYS A 348 -21.39 8.80 8.92
CA CYS A 348 -20.81 8.96 7.59
C CYS A 348 -20.48 10.42 7.28
N ILE A 349 -19.40 10.65 6.51
CA ILE A 349 -19.02 12.00 6.06
C ILE A 349 -19.94 12.42 4.92
N GLU A 350 -20.63 13.53 5.09
CA GLU A 350 -21.40 14.14 4.03
C GLU A 350 -20.52 14.72 2.93
N ALA A 351 -21.00 14.64 1.70
CA ALA A 351 -20.35 15.28 0.57
C ALA A 351 -20.58 16.80 0.62
N ASP A 352 -19.54 17.58 0.32
CA ASP A 352 -19.66 19.02 0.13
C ASP A 352 -20.40 19.35 -1.20
N HIS A 353 -20.62 20.62 -1.48
CA HIS A 353 -21.29 21.09 -2.70
C HIS A 353 -20.55 20.74 -4.00
N LEU A 354 -19.32 20.22 -3.92
CA LEU A 354 -18.50 19.74 -5.03
C LEU A 354 -18.39 18.21 -5.03
N GLU A 355 -19.25 17.53 -4.30
CA GLU A 355 -19.26 16.07 -4.09
C GLU A 355 -17.99 15.50 -3.44
N ASN A 356 -17.16 16.35 -2.80
CA ASN A 356 -15.99 15.88 -2.07
C ASN A 356 -16.36 15.51 -0.62
N ARG A 357 -15.92 14.34 -0.19
CA ARG A 357 -16.01 13.90 1.20
C ARG A 357 -14.66 14.12 1.89
N ARG A 358 -14.57 15.18 2.68
CA ARG A 358 -13.32 15.56 3.37
C ARG A 358 -13.39 15.17 4.83
N MET A 359 -12.42 14.37 5.24
CA MET A 359 -12.26 14.03 6.66
C MET A 359 -11.85 15.28 7.45
N PRO A 360 -12.41 15.48 8.66
CA PRO A 360 -11.95 16.54 9.56
C PRO A 360 -10.49 16.35 9.96
N GLU A 361 -9.79 17.45 10.20
CA GLU A 361 -8.42 17.44 10.72
C GLU A 361 -8.46 17.27 12.23
N VAL A 362 -7.63 16.37 12.73
CA VAL A 362 -7.44 16.09 14.16
C VAL A 362 -5.97 16.26 14.50
N GLU A 363 -5.69 16.95 15.60
CA GLU A 363 -4.33 17.10 16.08
C GLU A 363 -3.84 15.81 16.74
N ILE A 364 -2.76 15.23 16.21
CA ILE A 364 -2.16 13.98 16.69
C ILE A 364 -0.69 14.24 17.06
N PRO A 365 -0.26 13.90 18.29
CA PRO A 365 1.12 14.06 18.71
C PRO A 365 2.03 12.99 18.10
N TYR A 366 3.28 13.39 17.79
CA TYR A 366 4.36 12.44 17.53
C TYR A 366 4.86 11.82 18.84
N GLU A 367 5.21 10.56 18.80
CA GLU A 367 5.98 9.90 19.86
C GLU A 367 7.46 10.24 19.65
N MET A 368 7.99 11.22 20.41
CA MET A 368 9.39 11.62 20.28
C MET A 368 10.29 10.84 21.24
N THR A 369 11.47 10.39 20.77
CA THR A 369 12.41 9.63 21.60
C THR A 369 13.03 10.45 22.73
N ASP A 370 13.13 11.76 22.58
CA ASP A 370 13.64 12.69 23.58
C ASP A 370 12.59 13.17 24.60
N GLY A 371 11.34 12.71 24.45
CA GLY A 371 10.21 13.10 25.31
C GLY A 371 9.64 14.48 24.99
N SER A 372 10.12 15.15 23.94
CA SER A 372 9.48 16.36 23.44
C SER A 372 8.10 16.05 22.83
N THR A 373 7.25 17.05 22.74
CA THR A 373 5.93 16.93 22.13
C THR A 373 5.81 17.88 20.96
N MET A 374 5.49 17.34 19.80
CA MET A 374 5.05 18.08 18.64
C MET A 374 3.83 17.36 18.07
N ALA A 375 2.81 18.12 17.69
CA ALA A 375 1.61 17.54 17.08
C ALA A 375 1.42 18.06 15.67
N VAL A 376 0.63 17.33 14.90
CA VAL A 376 0.30 17.64 13.51
C VAL A 376 -1.17 17.40 13.25
N GLU A 377 -1.77 18.23 12.42
CA GLU A 377 -3.14 18.03 11.92
C GLU A 377 -3.17 16.91 10.86
N VAL A 378 -3.99 15.91 11.12
CA VAL A 378 -4.14 14.72 10.27
C VAL A 378 -5.62 14.50 9.97
N PRO A 379 -6.01 14.26 8.69
CA PRO A 379 -7.39 13.92 8.36
C PRO A 379 -7.75 12.58 9.00
N CYS A 380 -8.77 12.61 9.86
CA CYS A 380 -9.28 11.43 10.55
C CYS A 380 -10.79 11.31 10.41
N HIS A 381 -11.29 10.09 10.27
CA HIS A 381 -12.72 9.86 10.23
C HIS A 381 -13.37 10.18 11.59
N PRO A 382 -14.55 10.85 11.65
CA PRO A 382 -15.21 11.20 12.90
C PRO A 382 -15.70 9.96 13.67
N ASP A 383 -16.32 8.99 13.00
CA ASP A 383 -16.73 7.72 13.61
C ASP A 383 -15.52 6.92 14.07
N TYR A 384 -15.48 6.56 15.34
CA TYR A 384 -14.35 5.85 15.95
C TYR A 384 -14.11 4.46 15.35
N ARG A 385 -15.16 3.77 14.89
CA ARG A 385 -15.09 2.43 14.27
C ARG A 385 -14.44 2.53 12.88
N VAL A 386 -14.87 3.52 12.10
CA VAL A 386 -14.28 3.81 10.78
C VAL A 386 -12.84 4.29 10.93
N ARG A 387 -12.56 5.09 11.98
CA ARG A 387 -11.19 5.54 12.29
C ARG A 387 -10.26 4.36 12.64
N ARG A 388 -10.76 3.30 13.30
CA ARG A 388 -9.99 2.07 13.52
C ARG A 388 -9.57 1.41 12.20
N LEU A 389 -10.50 1.31 11.23
CA LEU A 389 -10.19 0.78 9.90
C LEU A 389 -9.22 1.69 9.15
N GLN A 390 -9.36 3.01 9.29
CA GLN A 390 -8.41 3.97 8.73
C GLN A 390 -7.00 3.74 9.30
N LEU A 391 -6.88 3.56 10.62
CA LEU A 391 -5.62 3.25 11.29
C LEU A 391 -4.98 1.97 10.74
N GLN A 392 -5.75 0.88 10.62
CA GLN A 392 -5.29 -0.39 10.06
C GLN A 392 -4.72 -0.25 8.64
N THR A 393 -5.39 0.52 7.79
CA THR A 393 -5.06 0.63 6.36
C THR A 393 -4.02 1.70 6.06
N ARG A 394 -3.76 2.63 6.97
CA ARG A 394 -2.87 3.77 6.76
C ARG A 394 -1.61 3.69 7.63
N GLU A 395 -1.75 3.87 8.94
CA GLU A 395 -0.64 3.93 9.88
C GLU A 395 0.01 2.55 10.07
N LEU A 396 -0.82 1.54 10.34
CA LEU A 396 -0.31 0.20 10.62
C LEU A 396 0.22 -0.49 9.37
N ALA A 397 -0.35 -0.22 8.19
CA ALA A 397 0.23 -0.66 6.91
C ALA A 397 1.64 -0.06 6.70
N THR A 398 1.86 1.20 7.12
CA THR A 398 3.17 1.84 7.09
C THR A 398 4.13 1.16 8.08
N ARG A 399 3.67 0.87 9.30
CA ARG A 399 4.45 0.12 10.31
C ARG A 399 4.86 -1.25 9.79
N GLN A 400 3.94 -2.01 9.20
CA GLN A 400 4.22 -3.32 8.60
C GLN A 400 5.31 -3.25 7.51
N LEU A 401 5.31 -2.20 6.70
CA LEU A 401 6.32 -2.00 5.67
C LEU A 401 7.70 -1.74 6.29
N ILE A 402 7.79 -0.90 7.32
CA ILE A 402 9.03 -0.59 8.04
C ILE A 402 9.59 -1.86 8.70
N GLU A 403 8.72 -2.65 9.33
CA GLU A 403 9.09 -3.88 10.04
C GLU A 403 9.59 -5.01 9.12
N ARG A 404 9.56 -4.84 7.80
CA ARG A 404 10.28 -5.73 6.87
C ARG A 404 11.79 -5.74 7.13
N LEU A 405 12.31 -4.70 7.75
CA LEU A 405 13.69 -4.65 8.21
C LEU A 405 13.92 -5.39 9.54
N ARG A 406 12.87 -5.87 10.20
CA ARG A 406 12.95 -6.54 11.51
C ARG A 406 13.68 -5.68 12.55
N LEU A 407 13.24 -4.43 12.73
CA LEU A 407 13.92 -3.42 13.53
C LEU A 407 14.18 -3.86 14.98
N ALA A 408 13.22 -4.53 15.61
CA ALA A 408 13.35 -5.03 16.98
C ALA A 408 14.41 -6.15 17.14
N ARG A 409 14.83 -6.79 16.05
CA ARG A 409 15.85 -7.86 16.04
C ARG A 409 17.20 -7.38 15.46
N ALA A 410 17.29 -6.12 15.08
CA ALA A 410 18.48 -5.57 14.47
C ALA A 410 19.63 -5.50 15.49
N THR A 411 20.81 -5.98 15.12
CA THR A 411 22.01 -5.92 15.96
C THR A 411 22.72 -4.57 15.87
N GLN A 412 22.51 -3.85 14.77
CA GLN A 412 22.99 -2.49 14.54
C GLN A 412 21.80 -1.58 14.26
N PRO A 413 21.86 -0.30 14.69
CA PRO A 413 20.79 0.65 14.40
C PRO A 413 20.54 0.79 12.89
N LYS A 414 19.29 0.60 12.46
CA LYS A 414 18.86 0.79 11.08
C LYS A 414 18.36 2.21 10.88
N ARG A 415 18.30 2.66 9.64
CA ARG A 415 17.82 3.99 9.31
C ARG A 415 16.42 3.91 8.71
N VAL A 416 15.51 4.70 9.24
CA VAL A 416 14.13 4.82 8.76
C VAL A 416 13.86 6.27 8.41
N LEU A 417 13.43 6.51 7.16
CA LEU A 417 12.93 7.81 6.72
C LEU A 417 11.44 7.68 6.38
N LEU A 418 10.60 8.35 7.15
CA LEU A 418 9.16 8.43 6.92
C LEU A 418 8.85 9.67 6.12
N GLY A 419 8.48 9.50 4.85
CA GLY A 419 8.19 10.57 3.89
C GLY A 419 6.72 11.00 3.91
N CYS A 420 6.11 11.11 5.08
CA CYS A 420 4.79 11.70 5.30
C CYS A 420 4.70 12.27 6.72
N ASN A 421 3.73 13.17 6.94
CA ASN A 421 3.54 13.83 8.24
C ASN A 421 2.63 13.07 9.22
N ILE A 422 2.20 11.85 8.92
CA ILE A 422 1.29 11.09 9.80
C ILE A 422 2.09 10.38 10.88
N PRO A 423 1.85 10.65 12.17
CA PRO A 423 2.44 9.91 13.27
C PRO A 423 2.07 8.42 13.19
N ILE A 424 3.04 7.53 13.40
CA ILE A 424 2.83 6.09 13.36
C ILE A 424 2.85 5.55 14.80
N PRO A 425 1.77 4.98 15.32
CA PRO A 425 1.72 4.46 16.69
C PRO A 425 2.80 3.41 16.95
N GLY A 426 3.50 3.54 18.09
CA GLY A 426 4.57 2.62 18.51
C GLY A 426 5.87 2.75 17.71
N ILE A 427 6.01 3.80 16.89
CA ILE A 427 7.23 4.14 16.16
C ILE A 427 7.74 5.51 16.67
N PRO A 428 8.58 5.53 17.71
CA PRO A 428 9.12 6.77 18.25
C PRO A 428 10.08 7.42 17.26
N VAL A 429 9.95 8.73 17.07
CA VAL A 429 10.71 9.54 16.10
C VAL A 429 11.89 10.23 16.79
N ASP A 430 13.09 10.11 16.20
CA ASP A 430 14.30 10.77 16.70
C ASP A 430 14.43 12.20 16.18
N ASP A 431 13.97 12.47 14.94
CA ASP A 431 14.14 13.77 14.30
C ASP A 431 13.00 14.08 13.32
N LEU A 432 12.37 15.23 13.50
CA LEU A 432 11.37 15.77 12.58
C LEU A 432 12.02 16.72 11.58
N ILE A 433 11.89 16.42 10.29
CA ILE A 433 12.57 17.10 9.20
C ILE A 433 11.57 17.88 8.35
N ALA A 434 11.89 19.12 8.00
CA ALA A 434 11.17 19.84 6.97
C ALA A 434 11.57 19.37 5.56
N TRP A 435 10.63 19.44 4.62
CA TRP A 435 10.89 19.04 3.23
C TRP A 435 12.09 19.74 2.60
N GLN A 436 12.23 21.06 2.85
CA GLN A 436 13.34 21.84 2.32
C GLN A 436 14.71 21.33 2.79
N ASP A 437 14.79 20.81 4.03
CA ASP A 437 16.04 20.32 4.62
C ASP A 437 16.35 18.89 4.17
N LEU A 438 15.31 18.13 3.76
CA LEU A 438 15.44 16.80 3.17
C LEU A 438 15.85 16.87 1.69
N CYS A 439 15.47 17.93 0.97
CA CYS A 439 15.76 18.08 -0.45
C CYS A 439 17.25 18.08 -0.73
N VAL A 440 17.65 17.29 -1.72
CA VAL A 440 19.04 17.21 -2.19
C VAL A 440 19.35 18.40 -3.08
N GLU A 441 20.38 19.17 -2.74
CA GLU A 441 20.83 20.31 -3.54
C GLU A 441 21.25 19.89 -4.95
N ARG A 442 21.20 20.83 -5.88
CA ARG A 442 21.48 20.56 -7.30
C ARG A 442 22.87 20.00 -7.57
N VAL A 443 23.88 20.47 -6.82
CA VAL A 443 25.26 19.94 -6.94
C VAL A 443 25.34 18.52 -6.37
N ASP A 444 24.71 18.29 -5.21
CA ASP A 444 24.69 16.97 -4.58
C ASP A 444 24.00 15.94 -5.46
N ALA A 445 22.93 16.36 -6.15
CA ALA A 445 22.24 15.53 -7.14
C ALA A 445 23.15 15.15 -8.31
N ALA A 446 23.95 16.12 -8.82
CA ALA A 446 24.89 15.85 -9.90
C ALA A 446 26.02 14.92 -9.47
N VAL A 447 26.53 15.11 -8.26
CA VAL A 447 27.53 14.22 -7.67
C VAL A 447 26.97 12.82 -7.48
N GLY A 448 25.76 12.71 -6.92
CA GLY A 448 25.08 11.43 -6.75
C GLY A 448 24.89 10.68 -8.07
N ASP A 449 24.41 11.37 -9.11
CA ASP A 449 24.23 10.79 -10.44
C ASP A 449 25.57 10.32 -11.06
N GLY A 450 26.63 11.09 -10.88
CA GLY A 450 27.97 10.72 -11.35
C GLY A 450 28.52 9.49 -10.65
N LEU A 451 28.42 9.42 -9.33
CA LEU A 451 28.82 8.26 -8.54
C LEU A 451 28.02 7.00 -8.90
N MET A 452 26.72 7.13 -9.06
CA MET A 452 25.84 5.99 -9.39
C MET A 452 26.09 5.44 -10.78
N ARG A 453 26.39 6.31 -11.78
CA ARG A 453 26.56 5.88 -13.17
C ARG A 453 27.97 5.47 -13.49
N HIS A 454 28.95 6.18 -12.94
CA HIS A 454 30.33 6.07 -13.36
C HIS A 454 31.28 5.63 -12.24
N GLY A 455 30.83 5.68 -10.98
CA GLY A 455 31.67 5.44 -9.82
C GLY A 455 32.60 6.62 -9.48
N GLY A 456 32.51 7.75 -10.21
CA GLY A 456 33.33 8.92 -9.94
C GLY A 456 32.81 10.19 -10.60
N VAL A 457 33.18 11.35 -10.06
CA VAL A 457 32.77 12.65 -10.58
C VAL A 457 33.86 13.70 -10.35
N ARG A 458 34.21 14.49 -11.39
CA ARG A 458 35.08 15.65 -11.25
C ARG A 458 34.26 16.81 -10.65
N LEU A 459 34.79 17.44 -9.59
CA LEU A 459 34.12 18.49 -8.84
C LEU A 459 34.29 19.87 -9.47
N SER A 460 34.29 19.92 -10.79
CA SER A 460 34.34 21.12 -11.63
C SER A 460 33.02 21.30 -12.38
N ALA A 461 32.78 22.51 -12.91
CA ALA A 461 31.55 22.78 -13.68
C ALA A 461 31.42 21.85 -14.90
N ASP A 462 32.53 21.54 -15.55
CA ASP A 462 32.59 20.59 -16.68
C ASP A 462 32.24 19.17 -16.20
N GLY A 463 32.90 18.71 -15.12
CA GLY A 463 32.69 17.38 -14.58
C GLY A 463 31.27 17.16 -14.06
N LEU A 464 30.65 18.14 -13.40
CA LEU A 464 29.28 18.08 -12.95
C LEU A 464 28.28 18.01 -14.12
N ALA A 465 28.52 18.77 -15.19
CA ALA A 465 27.67 18.73 -16.38
C ALA A 465 27.83 17.40 -17.15
N GLU A 466 29.02 16.85 -17.21
CA GLU A 466 29.28 15.54 -17.79
C GLU A 466 28.61 14.42 -16.99
N ALA A 467 28.72 14.45 -15.68
CA ALA A 467 28.13 13.45 -14.78
C ALA A 467 26.60 13.47 -14.79
N ALA A 468 25.99 14.64 -14.86
CA ALA A 468 24.54 14.82 -14.73
C ALA A 468 23.97 15.86 -15.71
N PRO A 469 23.87 15.56 -17.01
CA PRO A 469 23.39 16.50 -18.02
C PRO A 469 21.91 16.90 -17.83
N LYS A 470 21.12 16.08 -17.14
CA LYS A 470 19.76 16.45 -16.74
C LYS A 470 19.71 17.51 -15.62
N VAL A 471 20.76 17.61 -14.81
CA VAL A 471 20.89 18.59 -13.72
C VAL A 471 21.59 19.86 -14.23
N PHE A 472 22.71 19.70 -14.92
CA PHE A 472 23.47 20.78 -15.56
C PHE A 472 23.59 20.51 -17.05
N LYS A 473 22.77 21.19 -17.85
CA LYS A 473 22.69 20.98 -19.31
C LYS A 473 24.05 21.06 -20.00
N ASN A 474 24.95 21.89 -19.51
CA ASN A 474 26.32 22.07 -20.01
C ASN A 474 27.20 22.77 -18.97
N ALA A 475 28.50 22.79 -19.19
CA ALA A 475 29.47 23.43 -18.32
C ALA A 475 29.25 24.93 -18.05
N PRO A 476 28.89 25.77 -19.03
CA PRO A 476 28.53 27.18 -18.77
C PRO A 476 27.42 27.34 -17.71
N VAL A 477 26.36 26.53 -17.77
CA VAL A 477 25.27 26.53 -16.77
C VAL A 477 25.78 26.13 -15.39
N GLY A 478 26.63 25.09 -15.32
CA GLY A 478 27.28 24.68 -14.08
C GLY A 478 28.17 25.79 -13.49
N LYS A 479 28.96 26.45 -14.33
CA LYS A 479 29.85 27.54 -13.96
C LYS A 479 29.08 28.75 -13.41
N GLU A 480 28.01 29.14 -14.08
CA GLU A 480 27.16 30.25 -13.63
C GLU A 480 26.47 29.93 -12.31
N TYR A 481 25.97 28.70 -12.15
CA TYR A 481 25.39 28.25 -10.90
C TYR A 481 26.39 28.30 -9.73
N LEU A 482 27.59 27.76 -9.90
CA LEU A 482 28.64 27.79 -8.88
C LEU A 482 29.10 29.23 -8.56
N LYS A 483 29.15 30.13 -9.56
CA LYS A 483 29.49 31.53 -9.37
C LYS A 483 28.44 32.27 -8.51
N ARG A 484 27.16 32.00 -8.74
CA ARG A 484 26.04 32.59 -7.95
C ARG A 484 25.98 32.02 -6.54
N ASN A 485 26.37 30.75 -6.34
CA ASN A 485 26.30 30.04 -5.07
C ASN A 485 27.71 29.81 -4.50
N LYS A 486 28.40 30.88 -4.10
CA LYS A 486 29.80 30.82 -3.61
C LYS A 486 29.98 29.90 -2.40
N HIS A 487 28.96 29.79 -1.54
CA HIS A 487 28.96 28.87 -0.39
C HIS A 487 29.07 27.40 -0.84
N ILE A 488 28.40 27.02 -1.94
CA ILE A 488 28.51 25.67 -2.52
C ILE A 488 29.91 25.44 -3.07
N GLN A 489 30.49 26.44 -3.71
CA GLN A 489 31.87 26.34 -4.23
C GLN A 489 32.89 26.12 -3.09
N GLY A 490 32.66 26.71 -1.92
CA GLY A 490 33.46 26.46 -0.72
C GLY A 490 33.25 25.03 -0.19
N ARG A 491 32.01 24.59 -0.11
CA ARG A 491 31.66 23.21 0.32
C ARG A 491 32.28 22.13 -0.57
N LEU A 492 32.32 22.32 -1.89
CA LEU A 492 32.95 21.39 -2.85
C LEU A 492 34.45 21.17 -2.58
N LYS A 493 35.08 21.96 -1.73
CA LYS A 493 36.48 21.84 -1.33
C LYS A 493 36.67 21.30 0.09
N SER A 494 35.58 21.12 0.84
CA SER A 494 35.61 20.63 2.23
C SER A 494 35.49 19.10 2.28
N PRO A 495 36.49 18.39 2.83
CA PRO A 495 36.40 16.94 3.02
C PRO A 495 35.20 16.51 3.86
N GLU A 496 34.83 17.29 4.90
CA GLU A 496 33.71 17.01 5.81
C GLU A 496 32.36 16.96 5.08
N TYR A 497 32.19 17.79 4.06
CA TYR A 497 30.96 17.79 3.25
C TYR A 497 30.76 16.45 2.51
N TRP A 498 31.84 15.86 2.00
CA TRP A 498 31.76 14.63 1.22
C TRP A 498 31.53 13.38 2.06
N GLN A 499 31.81 13.47 3.37
CA GLN A 499 31.46 12.40 4.32
C GLN A 499 29.94 12.12 4.34
N SER A 500 29.10 13.10 3.96
CA SER A 500 27.65 12.91 3.81
C SER A 500 27.26 11.92 2.72
N PHE A 501 28.16 11.64 1.78
CA PHE A 501 28.01 10.58 0.76
C PHE A 501 28.69 9.26 1.18
N GLY A 502 29.22 9.19 2.40
CA GLY A 502 29.94 8.05 2.96
C GLY A 502 31.45 8.07 2.73
N GLU A 503 32.14 7.01 3.18
CA GLU A 503 33.58 6.89 3.06
C GLU A 503 34.02 6.68 1.60
N ARG A 504 34.48 7.76 0.94
CA ARG A 504 35.00 7.76 -0.43
C ARG A 504 36.31 8.53 -0.52
N GLN A 505 37.09 8.26 -1.59
CA GLN A 505 38.32 8.98 -1.81
C GLN A 505 38.07 10.29 -2.57
N ILE A 506 38.57 11.37 -2.00
CA ILE A 506 38.69 12.66 -2.66
C ILE A 506 40.14 12.81 -3.11
N VAL A 507 40.31 12.95 -4.42
CA VAL A 507 41.62 13.02 -5.02
C VAL A 507 41.80 14.30 -5.82
N LYS A 508 43.04 14.82 -5.80
CA LYS A 508 43.52 15.78 -6.77
C LYS A 508 44.10 15.01 -7.92
N LEU A 509 43.60 15.22 -9.12
CA LEU A 509 44.04 14.53 -10.31
C LEU A 509 44.42 15.51 -11.44
N ARG A 510 45.32 15.07 -12.30
CA ARG A 510 45.66 15.75 -13.54
C ARG A 510 45.85 14.71 -14.64
N THR A 511 45.06 14.82 -15.70
CA THR A 511 45.14 13.91 -16.85
C THR A 511 46.41 14.17 -17.66
N SER A 512 46.80 13.20 -18.49
CA SER A 512 47.97 13.31 -19.38
C SER A 512 47.72 14.18 -20.60
N GLN A 513 46.52 14.74 -20.76
CA GLN A 513 46.19 15.63 -21.88
C GLN A 513 47.02 16.93 -21.83
N PRO A 514 47.37 17.50 -23.01
CA PRO A 514 48.03 18.81 -23.07
C PRO A 514 47.18 19.88 -22.33
N TYR A 515 47.88 20.72 -21.57
CA TYR A 515 47.27 21.83 -20.82
C TYR A 515 46.24 21.43 -19.75
N ALA A 516 46.12 20.14 -19.36
CA ALA A 516 45.26 19.70 -18.30
C ALA A 516 45.58 20.41 -16.98
N ARG A 517 44.55 20.90 -16.31
CA ARG A 517 44.66 21.51 -14.97
C ARG A 517 44.45 20.47 -13.89
N GLU A 518 44.92 20.79 -12.69
CA GLU A 518 44.61 20.01 -11.52
C GLU A 518 43.11 20.18 -11.14
N GLU A 519 42.40 19.08 -10.97
CA GLU A 519 40.97 19.06 -10.60
C GLU A 519 40.76 18.20 -9.36
N LEU A 520 39.75 18.53 -8.59
CA LEU A 520 39.24 17.65 -7.53
C LEU A 520 38.24 16.65 -8.13
N ALA A 521 38.33 15.42 -7.69
CA ALA A 521 37.35 14.38 -8.03
C ALA A 521 37.00 13.55 -6.81
N LEU A 522 35.73 13.17 -6.74
CA LEU A 522 35.21 12.19 -5.79
C LEU A 522 35.08 10.86 -6.53
N VAL A 523 35.66 9.80 -5.96
CA VAL A 523 35.70 8.46 -6.56
C VAL A 523 35.16 7.43 -5.56
N ASP A 524 34.32 6.53 -6.01
CA ASP A 524 33.72 5.46 -5.20
C ASP A 524 34.76 4.33 -4.94
N ALA A 525 35.82 4.70 -4.28
CA ALA A 525 36.96 3.84 -3.93
C ALA A 525 37.34 4.09 -2.46
N ARG A 526 37.92 3.09 -1.82
CA ARG A 526 38.35 3.17 -0.41
C ARG A 526 39.86 3.45 -0.27
N THR A 527 40.63 2.93 -1.18
CA THR A 527 42.09 3.16 -1.21
C THR A 527 42.45 4.15 -2.28
N LEU A 528 43.56 4.84 -2.10
CA LEU A 528 44.09 5.76 -3.12
C LEU A 528 44.48 5.01 -4.42
N GLU A 529 44.93 3.78 -4.30
CA GLU A 529 45.30 2.94 -5.44
C GLU A 529 44.07 2.56 -6.28
N ASP A 530 42.99 2.15 -5.64
CA ASP A 530 41.71 1.89 -6.31
C ASP A 530 41.14 3.17 -6.94
N ALA A 531 41.22 4.30 -6.22
CA ALA A 531 40.77 5.59 -6.74
C ALA A 531 41.55 6.00 -7.97
N LYS A 532 42.86 5.76 -8.01
CA LYS A 532 43.71 6.03 -9.18
C LYS A 532 43.29 5.14 -10.35
N ARG A 533 43.13 3.84 -10.13
CA ARG A 533 42.69 2.91 -11.20
C ARG A 533 41.33 3.32 -11.79
N MET A 534 40.36 3.65 -10.94
CA MET A 534 39.05 4.09 -11.38
C MET A 534 39.13 5.43 -12.12
N ALA A 535 39.87 6.39 -11.62
CA ALA A 535 40.06 7.69 -12.27
C ALA A 535 40.73 7.54 -13.65
N GLU A 536 41.71 6.65 -13.80
CA GLU A 536 42.35 6.34 -15.10
C GLU A 536 41.37 5.67 -16.06
N ALA A 537 40.50 4.79 -15.57
CA ALA A 537 39.46 4.16 -16.38
C ALA A 537 38.38 5.17 -16.84
N LEU A 538 38.04 6.16 -15.99
CA LEU A 538 37.01 7.16 -16.29
C LEU A 538 37.54 8.30 -17.18
N TRP A 539 38.71 8.80 -16.91
CA TRP A 539 39.21 10.05 -17.52
C TRP A 539 40.53 9.89 -18.31
N GLY A 540 40.99 8.66 -18.50
CA GLY A 540 42.21 8.35 -19.21
C GLY A 540 43.49 8.46 -18.36
N PRO A 541 44.66 8.26 -18.94
CA PRO A 541 45.95 8.23 -18.22
C PRO A 541 46.16 9.50 -17.37
N LEU A 542 46.63 9.32 -16.15
CA LEU A 542 46.90 10.40 -15.22
C LEU A 542 48.39 10.73 -15.12
N ARG A 543 48.70 12.02 -15.11
CA ARG A 543 50.04 12.51 -14.74
C ARG A 543 50.21 12.58 -13.23
N MET A 544 49.10 12.79 -12.51
CA MET A 544 49.10 12.92 -11.07
C MET A 544 47.74 12.43 -10.51
N CYS A 545 47.80 11.70 -9.41
CA CYS A 545 46.67 11.38 -8.56
C CYS A 545 47.19 11.30 -7.12
N ARG A 546 46.64 12.16 -6.25
CA ARG A 546 47.02 12.21 -4.81
C ARG A 546 45.79 12.55 -3.97
N PRO A 547 45.80 12.28 -2.65
CA PRO A 547 44.75 12.72 -1.77
C PRO A 547 44.53 14.24 -1.84
N ALA A 548 43.28 14.69 -1.66
CA ALA A 548 42.92 16.11 -1.75
C ALA A 548 43.41 16.93 -0.58
#